data_66b7295a557b6b878d872adfb369ec19
#
_entry.id   66b7295a557b6b878d872adfb369ec19
#
_cell.length_a   1.000
_cell.length_b   1.000
_cell.length_c   1.000
_cell.angle_alpha   90.00
_cell.angle_beta   90.00
_cell.angle_gamma   90.00
#
_symmetry.space_group_name_H-M   'P 1'
#
loop_
_entity.id
_entity.type
_entity.pdbx_description
1 polymer ?
#
loop_
_entity_poly.entity_id
_entity_poly.type
_entity_poly.pdbx_seq_one_letter_code
_entity_poly.pdbx_strand_id
1 'polypeptide(L)'
;MTDLYQIKAQMRKEHRILKTRKFFRNKSVVIGAAVLLIMLALAVLAPVISPYDPLEVNVVNRLKSPCKEFLFGTDTFGRDLLSRILYGTSISMKVGVLVSGFSFVIGLFLGLYSGYYPKFGAVVMRFCDAVKAIPSLMLAIALVGVMGAGEKNVILTLIIVSIPDITRVARSITLQVKEQTYIEALQASGASNLRIIWLNIMPNVIPTVLVQVSFIFATVVISEASLSFLAVGIPMPEPSWGNIINEGKTVIFQSWWMIVCPGAFIAASVLGLNMLGEGLRDFLDPLTN
;
A
#
# COMPACT_ATOMS: atom_id res chain seq x y z
N MET A 1 -36.50 23.34 21.69
CA MET A 1 -35.65 22.16 21.44
C MET A 1 -35.33 21.95 19.95
N THR A 2 -36.22 22.27 19.02
CA THR A 2 -36.06 22.18 17.57
C THR A 2 -34.91 23.02 17.02
N ASP A 3 -34.73 24.26 17.51
CA ASP A 3 -33.67 25.16 17.01
C ASP A 3 -32.23 24.68 17.33
N LEU A 4 -32.02 24.09 18.49
CA LEU A 4 -30.71 23.54 18.88
C LEU A 4 -30.32 22.33 18.00
N TYR A 5 -31.27 21.51 17.58
CA TYR A 5 -31.05 20.41 16.65
C TYR A 5 -30.70 20.90 15.24
N GLN A 6 -31.39 21.93 14.77
CA GLN A 6 -31.12 22.54 13.46
C GLN A 6 -29.75 23.24 13.43
N ILE A 7 -29.39 23.97 14.48
CA ILE A 7 -28.07 24.61 14.63
C ILE A 7 -26.95 23.56 14.64
N LYS A 8 -27.09 22.46 15.42
CA LYS A 8 -26.13 21.35 15.40
C LYS A 8 -26.01 20.67 14.04
N ALA A 9 -27.10 20.50 13.33
CA ALA A 9 -27.11 19.92 11.99
C ALA A 9 -26.40 20.82 10.96
N GLN A 10 -26.65 22.14 11.03
CA GLN A 10 -25.97 23.13 10.19
C GLN A 10 -24.47 23.19 10.49
N MET A 11 -24.05 23.27 11.74
CA MET A 11 -22.63 23.26 12.14
C MET A 11 -21.91 21.99 11.68
N ARG A 12 -22.58 20.81 11.76
CA ARG A 12 -22.01 19.55 11.23
C ARG A 12 -21.87 19.58 9.70
N LYS A 13 -22.83 20.20 9.00
CA LYS A 13 -22.79 20.33 7.53
C LYS A 13 -21.68 21.29 7.10
N GLU A 14 -21.56 22.42 7.77
CA GLU A 14 -20.48 23.40 7.51
C GLU A 14 -19.09 22.79 7.82
N HIS A 15 -18.95 22.10 8.95
CA HIS A 15 -17.70 21.39 9.27
C HIS A 15 -17.33 20.33 8.25
N ARG A 16 -18.30 19.59 7.70
CA ARG A 16 -18.06 18.64 6.59
C ARG A 16 -17.60 19.36 5.33
N ILE A 17 -18.27 20.43 4.94
CA ILE A 17 -17.95 21.22 3.73
C ILE A 17 -16.54 21.81 3.86
N LEU A 18 -16.19 22.37 5.01
CA LEU A 18 -14.85 22.92 5.27
C LEU A 18 -13.77 21.85 5.20
N LYS A 19 -14.01 20.67 5.83
CA LYS A 19 -13.09 19.53 5.74
C LYS A 19 -12.90 19.04 4.32
N THR A 20 -13.98 18.88 3.55
CA THR A 20 -13.92 18.45 2.16
C THR A 20 -13.17 19.48 1.30
N ARG A 21 -13.44 20.77 1.50
CA ARG A 21 -12.75 21.85 0.77
C ARG A 21 -11.26 21.90 1.13
N LYS A 22 -10.89 21.68 2.39
CA LYS A 22 -9.49 21.60 2.84
C LYS A 22 -8.78 20.39 2.21
N PHE A 23 -9.45 19.23 2.15
CA PHE A 23 -8.94 18.01 1.52
C PHE A 23 -8.59 18.24 0.04
N PHE A 24 -9.53 18.79 -0.75
CA PHE A 24 -9.29 19.07 -2.17
C PHE A 24 -8.37 20.26 -2.45
N ARG A 25 -8.05 21.09 -1.44
CA ARG A 25 -7.09 22.18 -1.56
C ARG A 25 -5.64 21.72 -1.37
N ASN A 26 -5.42 20.58 -0.74
CA ASN A 26 -4.08 20.00 -0.61
C ASN A 26 -3.68 19.32 -1.93
N LYS A 27 -2.70 19.94 -2.64
CA LYS A 27 -2.24 19.45 -3.95
C LYS A 27 -1.65 18.04 -3.87
N SER A 28 -0.94 17.71 -2.78
CA SER A 28 -0.35 16.38 -2.59
C SER A 28 -1.41 15.29 -2.50
N VAL A 29 -2.52 15.54 -1.77
CA VAL A 29 -3.65 14.61 -1.70
C VAL A 29 -4.26 14.41 -3.07
N VAL A 30 -4.54 15.50 -3.80
CA VAL A 30 -5.24 15.43 -5.10
C VAL A 30 -4.37 14.71 -6.13
N ILE A 31 -3.08 15.07 -6.24
CA ILE A 31 -2.17 14.42 -7.19
C ILE A 31 -1.96 12.95 -6.81
N GLY A 32 -1.68 12.66 -5.54
CA GLY A 32 -1.47 11.29 -5.07
C GLY A 32 -2.69 10.41 -5.27
N ALA A 33 -3.89 10.91 -4.94
CA ALA A 33 -5.14 10.20 -5.18
C ALA A 33 -5.42 10.00 -6.69
N ALA A 34 -5.15 11.01 -7.53
CA ALA A 34 -5.32 10.90 -8.97
C ALA A 34 -4.41 9.82 -9.56
N VAL A 35 -3.12 9.81 -9.18
CA VAL A 35 -2.17 8.78 -9.64
C VAL A 35 -2.63 7.39 -9.20
N LEU A 36 -3.00 7.21 -7.92
CA LEU A 36 -3.49 5.93 -7.44
C LEU A 36 -4.75 5.47 -8.18
N LEU A 37 -5.71 6.36 -8.39
CA LEU A 37 -6.94 6.06 -9.12
C LEU A 37 -6.65 5.69 -10.59
N ILE A 38 -5.72 6.38 -11.24
CA ILE A 38 -5.28 6.05 -12.60
C ILE A 38 -4.65 4.65 -12.61
N MET A 39 -3.74 4.35 -11.68
CA MET A 39 -3.10 3.02 -11.61
C MET A 39 -4.10 1.90 -11.33
N LEU A 40 -5.07 2.13 -10.42
CA LEU A 40 -6.15 1.17 -10.16
C LEU A 40 -7.09 1.02 -11.37
N ALA A 41 -7.39 2.11 -12.07
CA ALA A 41 -8.19 2.05 -13.29
C ALA A 41 -7.47 1.26 -14.40
N LEU A 42 -6.17 1.53 -14.62
CA LEU A 42 -5.35 0.76 -15.56
C LEU A 42 -5.28 -0.72 -15.17
N ALA A 43 -5.16 -1.02 -13.87
CA ALA A 43 -5.16 -2.39 -13.37
C ALA A 43 -6.46 -3.14 -13.69
N VAL A 44 -7.61 -2.51 -13.47
CA VAL A 44 -8.93 -3.12 -13.71
C VAL A 44 -9.24 -3.19 -15.21
N LEU A 45 -8.88 -2.15 -15.96
CA LEU A 45 -9.16 -2.04 -17.38
C LEU A 45 -8.10 -2.72 -18.28
N ALA A 46 -7.02 -3.27 -17.70
CA ALA A 46 -5.96 -3.94 -18.45
C ALA A 46 -6.48 -4.93 -19.50
N PRO A 47 -7.46 -5.83 -19.20
CA PRO A 47 -7.98 -6.77 -20.21
C PRO A 47 -8.72 -6.12 -21.37
N VAL A 48 -9.21 -4.88 -21.20
CA VAL A 48 -9.99 -4.14 -22.21
C VAL A 48 -9.10 -3.19 -23.02
N ILE A 49 -8.11 -2.59 -22.37
CA ILE A 49 -7.23 -1.56 -22.99
C ILE A 49 -6.02 -2.19 -23.66
N SER A 50 -5.62 -3.41 -23.24
CA SER A 50 -4.46 -4.10 -23.78
C SER A 50 -4.63 -4.36 -25.28
N PRO A 51 -3.70 -3.89 -26.14
CA PRO A 51 -3.81 -4.13 -27.59
C PRO A 51 -3.61 -5.59 -27.97
N TYR A 52 -2.82 -6.34 -27.20
CA TYR A 52 -2.42 -7.71 -27.46
C TYR A 52 -2.53 -8.58 -26.20
N ASP A 53 -2.52 -9.91 -26.37
CA ASP A 53 -2.35 -10.84 -25.26
C ASP A 53 -0.93 -10.66 -24.66
N PRO A 54 -0.79 -10.42 -23.34
CA PRO A 54 0.52 -10.23 -22.71
C PRO A 54 1.43 -11.46 -22.76
N LEU A 55 0.91 -12.62 -23.11
CA LEU A 55 1.64 -13.90 -23.19
C LEU A 55 1.87 -14.35 -24.63
N GLU A 56 1.30 -13.69 -25.63
CA GLU A 56 1.44 -14.06 -27.05
C GLU A 56 2.89 -13.86 -27.52
N VAL A 57 3.57 -14.96 -27.82
CA VAL A 57 4.96 -14.98 -28.29
C VAL A 57 5.02 -14.81 -29.79
N ASN A 58 5.79 -13.84 -30.27
CA ASN A 58 6.04 -13.62 -31.70
C ASN A 58 7.53 -13.34 -31.98
N VAL A 59 8.27 -14.39 -32.31
CA VAL A 59 9.72 -14.33 -32.48
C VAL A 59 10.17 -13.33 -33.58
N VAL A 60 9.33 -13.08 -34.60
CA VAL A 60 9.62 -12.10 -35.66
C VAL A 60 9.65 -10.67 -35.13
N ASN A 61 8.89 -10.41 -34.07
CA ASN A 61 8.78 -9.10 -33.43
C ASN A 61 9.74 -8.92 -32.24
N ARG A 62 10.72 -9.81 -32.08
CA ARG A 62 11.64 -9.80 -30.94
C ARG A 62 12.44 -8.50 -30.87
N LEU A 63 12.45 -7.85 -29.67
CA LEU A 63 13.25 -6.64 -29.37
C LEU A 63 13.01 -5.48 -30.34
N LYS A 64 11.80 -5.37 -30.91
CA LYS A 64 11.43 -4.20 -31.70
C LYS A 64 11.38 -2.96 -30.80
N SER A 65 12.00 -1.88 -31.25
CA SER A 65 11.93 -0.57 -30.57
C SER A 65 10.50 -0.01 -30.60
N PRO A 66 10.16 0.92 -29.69
CA PRO A 66 8.87 1.60 -29.69
C PRO A 66 8.51 2.14 -31.08
N CYS A 67 7.32 1.77 -31.58
CA CYS A 67 6.80 2.14 -32.88
C CYS A 67 5.26 2.25 -32.83
N LYS A 68 4.62 2.61 -33.95
CA LYS A 68 3.15 2.76 -34.01
C LYS A 68 2.38 1.47 -33.71
N GLU A 69 2.94 0.33 -34.06
CA GLU A 69 2.34 -0.98 -33.79
C GLU A 69 2.58 -1.42 -32.33
N PHE A 70 3.78 -1.16 -31.80
CA PHE A 70 4.17 -1.49 -30.43
C PHE A 70 4.62 -0.20 -29.71
N LEU A 71 3.69 0.46 -29.02
CA LEU A 71 3.90 1.80 -28.42
C LEU A 71 5.11 1.84 -27.46
N PHE A 72 5.32 0.77 -26.69
CA PHE A 72 6.45 0.65 -25.75
C PHE A 72 7.49 -0.36 -26.25
N GLY A 73 7.37 -0.80 -27.53
CA GLY A 73 8.23 -1.83 -28.07
C GLY A 73 7.84 -3.24 -27.63
N THR A 74 8.72 -4.20 -27.90
CA THR A 74 8.54 -5.60 -27.56
C THR A 74 9.66 -6.15 -26.69
N ASP A 75 9.41 -7.29 -26.05
CA ASP A 75 10.37 -7.97 -25.19
C ASP A 75 11.25 -9.00 -25.91
N THR A 76 12.01 -9.79 -25.14
CA THR A 76 12.90 -10.85 -25.62
C THR A 76 12.19 -11.99 -26.32
N PHE A 77 10.88 -12.13 -26.19
CA PHE A 77 10.05 -13.14 -26.83
C PHE A 77 9.15 -12.55 -27.93
N GLY A 78 9.26 -11.22 -28.17
CA GLY A 78 8.45 -10.49 -29.13
C GLY A 78 7.03 -10.19 -28.64
N ARG A 79 6.77 -10.28 -27.32
CA ARG A 79 5.48 -9.94 -26.70
C ARG A 79 5.37 -8.41 -26.57
N ASP A 80 4.17 -7.87 -26.71
CA ASP A 80 3.93 -6.42 -26.56
C ASP A 80 4.19 -5.95 -25.12
N LEU A 81 5.11 -4.99 -25.00
CA LEU A 81 5.52 -4.50 -23.68
C LEU A 81 4.44 -3.66 -23.00
N LEU A 82 3.63 -2.89 -23.73
CA LEU A 82 2.54 -2.11 -23.16
C LEU A 82 1.50 -3.04 -22.52
N SER A 83 1.07 -4.08 -23.25
CA SER A 83 0.15 -5.09 -22.73
C SER A 83 0.68 -5.76 -21.47
N ARG A 84 1.95 -6.14 -21.46
CA ARG A 84 2.61 -6.73 -20.28
C ARG A 84 2.68 -5.77 -19.10
N ILE A 85 2.95 -4.48 -19.32
CA ILE A 85 2.97 -3.47 -18.24
C ILE A 85 1.57 -3.26 -17.68
N LEU A 86 0.53 -3.19 -18.51
CA LEU A 86 -0.86 -3.04 -18.05
C LEU A 86 -1.31 -4.23 -17.18
N TYR A 87 -1.04 -5.46 -17.61
CA TYR A 87 -1.31 -6.64 -16.78
C TYR A 87 -0.42 -6.70 -15.54
N GLY A 88 0.84 -6.28 -15.65
CA GLY A 88 1.74 -6.14 -14.51
C GLY A 88 1.22 -5.12 -13.48
N THR A 89 0.57 -4.04 -13.95
CA THR A 89 -0.12 -3.09 -13.08
C THR A 89 -1.21 -3.79 -12.27
N SER A 90 -2.02 -4.66 -12.89
CA SER A 90 -3.06 -5.42 -12.19
C SER A 90 -2.47 -6.28 -11.06
N ILE A 91 -1.38 -6.98 -11.32
CA ILE A 91 -0.73 -7.84 -10.34
C ILE A 91 -0.12 -7.02 -9.21
N SER A 92 0.70 -6.01 -9.52
CA SER A 92 1.38 -5.18 -8.51
C SER A 92 0.39 -4.38 -7.65
N MET A 93 -0.69 -3.84 -8.25
CA MET A 93 -1.74 -3.14 -7.48
C MET A 93 -2.54 -4.11 -6.61
N LYS A 94 -2.88 -5.30 -7.11
CA LYS A 94 -3.54 -6.36 -6.33
C LYS A 94 -2.71 -6.76 -5.11
N VAL A 95 -1.43 -7.01 -5.29
CA VAL A 95 -0.50 -7.32 -4.18
C VAL A 95 -0.47 -6.16 -3.19
N GLY A 96 -0.31 -4.93 -3.66
CA GLY A 96 -0.29 -3.72 -2.83
C GLY A 96 -1.55 -3.57 -1.99
N VAL A 97 -2.75 -3.68 -2.59
CA VAL A 97 -4.04 -3.57 -1.89
C VAL A 97 -4.22 -4.69 -0.87
N LEU A 98 -3.95 -5.94 -1.24
CA LEU A 98 -4.14 -7.08 -0.33
C LEU A 98 -3.18 -7.02 0.85
N VAL A 99 -1.88 -6.79 0.60
CA VAL A 99 -0.88 -6.72 1.68
C VAL A 99 -1.16 -5.56 2.61
N SER A 100 -1.38 -4.35 2.09
CA SER A 100 -1.66 -3.18 2.93
C SER A 100 -2.98 -3.33 3.70
N GLY A 101 -4.02 -3.89 3.07
CA GLY A 101 -5.32 -4.13 3.69
C GLY A 101 -5.27 -5.15 4.84
N PHE A 102 -4.67 -6.32 4.61
CA PHE A 102 -4.52 -7.32 5.67
C PHE A 102 -3.58 -6.86 6.78
N SER A 103 -2.47 -6.22 6.42
CA SER A 103 -1.55 -5.65 7.43
C SER A 103 -2.23 -4.55 8.25
N PHE A 104 -3.10 -3.73 7.64
CA PHE A 104 -3.91 -2.74 8.35
C PHE A 104 -4.80 -3.41 9.40
N VAL A 105 -5.59 -4.41 9.00
CA VAL A 105 -6.54 -5.06 9.91
C VAL A 105 -5.80 -5.75 11.06
N ILE A 106 -4.80 -6.57 10.73
CA ILE A 106 -4.04 -7.34 11.74
C ILE A 106 -3.22 -6.40 12.63
N GLY A 107 -2.48 -5.46 12.02
CA GLY A 107 -1.62 -4.53 12.74
C GLY A 107 -2.40 -3.56 13.63
N LEU A 108 -3.56 -3.06 13.18
CA LEU A 108 -4.46 -2.24 13.98
C LEU A 108 -4.95 -3.01 15.21
N PHE A 109 -5.44 -4.24 15.02
CA PHE A 109 -5.90 -5.10 16.12
C PHE A 109 -4.77 -5.35 17.13
N LEU A 110 -3.62 -5.81 16.66
CA LEU A 110 -2.46 -6.06 17.53
C LEU A 110 -1.99 -4.78 18.23
N GLY A 111 -1.99 -3.64 17.54
CA GLY A 111 -1.58 -2.36 18.09
C GLY A 111 -2.50 -1.84 19.18
N LEU A 112 -3.82 -1.88 18.96
CA LEU A 112 -4.83 -1.50 19.96
C LEU A 112 -4.69 -2.32 21.24
N TYR A 113 -4.68 -3.65 21.13
CA TYR A 113 -4.60 -4.54 22.27
C TYR A 113 -3.23 -4.49 22.96
N SER A 114 -2.14 -4.34 22.21
CA SER A 114 -0.80 -4.20 22.78
C SER A 114 -0.57 -2.87 23.50
N GLY A 115 -1.24 -1.80 23.09
CA GLY A 115 -1.22 -0.51 23.79
C GLY A 115 -2.09 -0.53 25.05
N TYR A 116 -3.26 -1.18 24.98
CA TYR A 116 -4.19 -1.20 26.10
C TYR A 116 -3.76 -2.17 27.22
N TYR A 117 -3.28 -3.39 26.87
CA TYR A 117 -2.85 -4.44 27.80
C TYR A 117 -1.33 -4.59 27.84
N PRO A 118 -0.64 -4.11 28.91
CA PRO A 118 0.83 -4.10 28.97
C PRO A 118 1.48 -5.47 28.80
N LYS A 119 0.92 -6.52 29.43
CA LYS A 119 1.44 -7.89 29.33
C LYS A 119 1.36 -8.44 27.89
N PHE A 120 0.23 -8.28 27.24
CA PHE A 120 0.06 -8.66 25.84
C PHE A 120 0.99 -7.84 24.94
N GLY A 121 1.09 -6.53 25.20
CA GLY A 121 1.98 -5.64 24.48
C GLY A 121 3.45 -6.04 24.57
N ALA A 122 3.91 -6.53 25.72
CA ALA A 122 5.29 -7.01 25.86
C ALA A 122 5.59 -8.18 24.92
N VAL A 123 4.67 -9.14 24.79
CA VAL A 123 4.84 -10.31 23.89
C VAL A 123 4.78 -9.87 22.41
N VAL A 124 3.76 -9.08 22.04
CA VAL A 124 3.59 -8.61 20.64
C VAL A 124 4.82 -7.78 20.19
N MET A 125 5.34 -6.89 21.05
CA MET A 125 6.51 -6.10 20.68
C MET A 125 7.77 -6.96 20.51
N ARG A 126 7.98 -7.97 21.34
CA ARG A 126 9.08 -8.93 21.14
C ARG A 126 9.02 -9.61 19.78
N PHE A 127 7.82 -10.03 19.36
CA PHE A 127 7.62 -10.58 18.02
C PHE A 127 7.91 -9.54 16.93
N CYS A 128 7.38 -8.33 17.06
CA CYS A 128 7.65 -7.23 16.12
C CYS A 128 9.15 -6.91 16.04
N ASP A 129 9.85 -6.93 17.17
CA ASP A 129 11.30 -6.67 17.24
C ASP A 129 12.08 -7.78 16.56
N ALA A 130 11.71 -9.04 16.77
CA ALA A 130 12.33 -10.19 16.11
C ALA A 130 12.18 -10.13 14.58
N VAL A 131 10.97 -9.78 14.06
CA VAL A 131 10.72 -9.62 12.62
C VAL A 131 11.56 -8.47 12.05
N LYS A 132 11.69 -7.35 12.78
CA LYS A 132 12.43 -6.16 12.33
C LYS A 132 13.93 -6.20 12.60
N ALA A 133 14.43 -7.21 13.32
CA ALA A 133 15.85 -7.45 13.48
C ALA A 133 16.55 -7.86 12.17
N ILE A 134 15.78 -8.43 11.23
CA ILE A 134 16.24 -8.81 9.91
C ILE A 134 15.80 -7.74 8.90
N PRO A 135 16.67 -7.29 7.97
CA PRO A 135 16.24 -6.39 6.88
C PRO A 135 15.04 -6.97 6.13
N SER A 136 14.01 -6.15 5.94
CA SER A 136 12.68 -6.58 5.42
C SER A 136 12.76 -7.38 4.12
N LEU A 137 13.60 -6.95 3.17
CA LEU A 137 13.78 -7.64 1.90
C LEU A 137 14.47 -9.01 2.08
N MET A 138 15.47 -9.11 2.96
CA MET A 138 16.16 -10.38 3.24
C MET A 138 15.20 -11.39 3.88
N LEU A 139 14.41 -10.93 4.86
CA LEU A 139 13.39 -11.77 5.47
C LEU A 139 12.34 -12.23 4.45
N ALA A 140 11.93 -11.33 3.55
CA ALA A 140 10.98 -11.68 2.49
C ALA A 140 11.54 -12.74 1.54
N ILE A 141 12.79 -12.60 1.10
CA ILE A 141 13.48 -13.60 0.26
C ILE A 141 13.54 -14.96 0.98
N ALA A 142 13.92 -14.97 2.25
CA ALA A 142 14.01 -16.20 3.04
C ALA A 142 12.64 -16.89 3.17
N LEU A 143 11.58 -16.13 3.49
CA LEU A 143 10.23 -16.68 3.63
C LEU A 143 9.69 -17.22 2.30
N VAL A 144 9.83 -16.47 1.20
CA VAL A 144 9.40 -16.96 -0.12
C VAL A 144 10.26 -18.17 -0.53
N GLY A 145 11.55 -18.19 -0.22
CA GLY A 145 12.42 -19.34 -0.48
C GLY A 145 11.93 -20.64 0.19
N VAL A 146 11.38 -20.54 1.40
CA VAL A 146 10.80 -21.68 2.14
C VAL A 146 9.39 -22.04 1.62
N MET A 147 8.55 -21.02 1.33
CA MET A 147 7.14 -21.21 0.93
C MET A 147 7.01 -21.56 -0.57
N GLY A 148 8.04 -21.30 -1.36
CA GLY A 148 8.03 -21.40 -2.82
C GLY A 148 7.60 -20.10 -3.50
N ALA A 149 8.03 -19.94 -4.77
CA ALA A 149 7.63 -18.80 -5.61
C ALA A 149 6.13 -18.86 -5.91
N GLY A 150 5.48 -17.69 -5.98
CA GLY A 150 4.06 -17.57 -6.29
C GLY A 150 3.40 -16.35 -5.70
N GLU A 151 2.39 -15.81 -6.39
CA GLU A 151 1.67 -14.61 -5.98
C GLU A 151 1.16 -14.69 -4.53
N LYS A 152 0.51 -15.80 -4.17
CA LYS A 152 -0.04 -16.01 -2.81
C LYS A 152 1.05 -15.98 -1.74
N ASN A 153 2.18 -16.62 -1.99
CA ASN A 153 3.29 -16.71 -1.05
C ASN A 153 3.99 -15.36 -0.88
N VAL A 154 4.12 -14.59 -1.97
CA VAL A 154 4.61 -13.21 -1.93
C VAL A 154 3.69 -12.33 -1.08
N ILE A 155 2.36 -12.41 -1.28
CA ILE A 155 1.38 -11.66 -0.49
C ILE A 155 1.50 -12.01 0.99
N LEU A 156 1.47 -13.30 1.36
CA LEU A 156 1.58 -13.75 2.76
C LEU A 156 2.87 -13.28 3.40
N THR A 157 3.99 -13.42 2.70
CA THR A 157 5.30 -12.97 3.15
C THR A 157 5.33 -11.46 3.43
N LEU A 158 4.86 -10.66 2.48
CA LEU A 158 4.85 -9.21 2.62
C LEU A 158 3.88 -8.74 3.72
N ILE A 159 2.77 -9.45 3.96
CA ILE A 159 1.89 -9.21 5.13
C ILE A 159 2.68 -9.40 6.42
N ILE A 160 3.36 -10.54 6.60
CA ILE A 160 4.14 -10.85 7.81
C ILE A 160 5.19 -9.76 8.07
N VAL A 161 5.90 -9.34 7.03
CA VAL A 161 6.96 -8.32 7.12
C VAL A 161 6.42 -6.93 7.44
N SER A 162 5.17 -6.62 7.01
CA SER A 162 4.56 -5.28 7.14
C SER A 162 3.74 -5.09 8.43
N ILE A 163 3.23 -6.16 9.05
CA ILE A 163 2.44 -6.10 10.29
C ILE A 163 3.13 -5.28 11.40
N PRO A 164 4.44 -5.46 11.69
CA PRO A 164 5.11 -4.73 12.76
C PRO A 164 5.03 -3.21 12.61
N ASP A 165 5.10 -2.68 11.39
CA ASP A 165 5.10 -1.23 11.15
C ASP A 165 3.77 -0.61 11.56
N ILE A 166 2.64 -1.23 11.19
CA ILE A 166 1.31 -0.79 11.59
C ILE A 166 1.08 -0.99 13.08
N THR A 167 1.49 -2.14 13.60
CA THR A 167 1.33 -2.48 15.02
C THR A 167 2.01 -1.46 15.93
N ARG A 168 3.24 -1.05 15.61
CA ARG A 168 3.98 -0.04 16.38
C ARG A 168 3.31 1.33 16.36
N VAL A 169 2.85 1.77 15.21
CA VAL A 169 2.14 3.06 15.07
C VAL A 169 0.81 3.01 15.84
N ALA A 170 0.01 1.99 15.62
CA ALA A 170 -1.28 1.84 16.31
C ALA A 170 -1.11 1.75 17.84
N ARG A 171 -0.09 1.02 18.32
CA ARG A 171 0.24 0.94 19.74
C ARG A 171 0.65 2.30 20.32
N SER A 172 1.52 3.05 19.62
CA SER A 172 1.99 4.37 20.09
C SER A 172 0.82 5.33 20.32
N ILE A 173 -0.10 5.42 19.35
CA ILE A 173 -1.27 6.28 19.47
C ILE A 173 -2.24 5.74 20.54
N THR A 174 -2.41 4.42 20.65
CA THR A 174 -3.24 3.80 21.69
C THR A 174 -2.76 4.18 23.09
N LEU A 175 -1.44 4.17 23.33
CA LEU A 175 -0.86 4.60 24.61
C LEU A 175 -1.16 6.07 24.90
N GLN A 176 -0.96 6.96 23.91
CA GLN A 176 -1.25 8.39 24.05
C GLN A 176 -2.73 8.67 24.36
N VAL A 177 -3.64 7.99 23.65
CA VAL A 177 -5.08 8.17 23.85
C VAL A 177 -5.53 7.59 25.19
N LYS A 178 -4.94 6.46 25.63
CA LYS A 178 -5.27 5.81 26.90
C LYS A 178 -4.97 6.71 28.11
N GLU A 179 -3.96 7.57 28.02
CA GLU A 179 -3.57 8.51 29.10
C GLU A 179 -4.41 9.78 29.16
N GLN A 180 -5.44 9.92 28.31
CA GLN A 180 -6.34 11.06 28.32
C GLN A 180 -7.34 11.00 29.48
N THR A 181 -7.60 12.12 30.11
CA THR A 181 -8.48 12.24 31.29
C THR A 181 -9.89 11.69 31.05
N TYR A 182 -10.42 11.83 29.84
CA TYR A 182 -11.73 11.28 29.52
C TYR A 182 -11.78 9.73 29.50
N ILE A 183 -10.66 9.06 29.21
CA ILE A 183 -10.54 7.61 29.29
C ILE A 183 -10.50 7.16 30.75
N GLU A 184 -9.78 7.88 31.62
CA GLU A 184 -9.77 7.62 33.06
C GLU A 184 -11.19 7.78 33.66
N ALA A 185 -11.91 8.84 33.26
CA ALA A 185 -13.28 9.05 33.67
C ALA A 185 -14.22 7.90 33.22
N LEU A 186 -14.05 7.36 32.01
CA LEU A 186 -14.79 6.20 31.53
C LEU A 186 -14.47 4.94 32.34
N GLN A 187 -13.21 4.73 32.70
CA GLN A 187 -12.81 3.61 33.57
C GLN A 187 -13.42 3.75 34.97
N ALA A 188 -13.36 4.93 35.56
CA ALA A 188 -13.94 5.23 36.87
C ALA A 188 -15.48 5.04 36.89
N SER A 189 -16.15 5.33 35.78
CA SER A 189 -17.60 5.11 35.62
C SER A 189 -17.99 3.64 35.31
N GLY A 190 -17.02 2.72 35.29
CA GLY A 190 -17.26 1.29 35.08
C GLY A 190 -17.48 0.86 33.62
N ALA A 191 -17.05 1.67 32.63
CA ALA A 191 -17.13 1.28 31.23
C ALA A 191 -16.28 0.02 30.97
N SER A 192 -16.79 -0.93 30.20
CA SER A 192 -16.05 -2.14 29.84
C SER A 192 -14.83 -1.82 28.95
N ASN A 193 -13.73 -2.57 29.11
CA ASN A 193 -12.52 -2.42 28.35
C ASN A 193 -12.74 -2.49 26.82
N LEU A 194 -13.60 -3.41 26.38
CA LEU A 194 -13.95 -3.52 24.95
C LEU A 194 -14.60 -2.24 24.43
N ARG A 195 -15.54 -1.67 25.21
CA ARG A 195 -16.18 -0.39 24.84
C ARG A 195 -15.17 0.74 24.76
N ILE A 196 -14.22 0.81 25.69
CA ILE A 196 -13.17 1.82 25.69
C ILE A 196 -12.28 1.67 24.45
N ILE A 197 -11.79 0.45 24.16
CA ILE A 197 -10.91 0.21 23.01
C ILE A 197 -11.62 0.53 21.70
N TRP A 198 -12.79 -0.03 21.45
CA TRP A 198 -13.44 0.04 20.13
C TRP A 198 -14.18 1.36 19.87
N LEU A 199 -14.79 1.96 20.88
CA LEU A 199 -15.59 3.17 20.68
C LEU A 199 -14.87 4.47 21.04
N ASN A 200 -13.80 4.40 21.85
CA ASN A 200 -13.14 5.61 22.32
C ASN A 200 -11.68 5.71 21.87
N ILE A 201 -10.92 4.60 21.80
CA ILE A 201 -9.52 4.60 21.40
C ILE A 201 -9.40 4.42 19.87
N MET A 202 -10.00 3.38 19.30
CA MET A 202 -9.85 3.03 17.88
C MET A 202 -10.17 4.19 16.93
N PRO A 203 -11.23 5.00 17.10
CA PRO A 203 -11.53 6.11 16.19
C PRO A 203 -10.43 7.18 16.14
N ASN A 204 -9.65 7.33 17.25
CA ASN A 204 -8.51 8.24 17.30
C ASN A 204 -7.23 7.62 16.71
N VAL A 205 -7.11 6.30 16.68
CA VAL A 205 -5.97 5.56 16.13
C VAL A 205 -6.04 5.43 14.61
N ILE A 206 -7.24 5.15 14.06
CA ILE A 206 -7.47 4.90 12.63
C ILE A 206 -6.87 5.98 11.71
N PRO A 207 -7.06 7.28 11.93
CA PRO A 207 -6.57 8.29 11.02
C PRO A 207 -5.05 8.21 10.79
N THR A 208 -4.27 8.10 11.86
CA THR A 208 -2.80 8.00 11.77
C THR A 208 -2.34 6.68 11.15
N VAL A 209 -3.05 5.58 11.46
CA VAL A 209 -2.76 4.27 10.86
C VAL A 209 -3.07 4.26 9.36
N LEU A 210 -4.11 4.94 8.89
CA LEU A 210 -4.40 5.06 7.46
C LEU A 210 -3.29 5.80 6.69
N VAL A 211 -2.68 6.82 7.30
CA VAL A 211 -1.47 7.45 6.74
C VAL A 211 -0.34 6.42 6.60
N GLN A 212 -0.10 5.64 7.65
CA GLN A 212 0.93 4.60 7.61
C GLN A 212 0.68 3.54 6.54
N VAL A 213 -0.59 3.17 6.32
CA VAL A 213 -1.00 2.22 5.26
C VAL A 213 -0.62 2.71 3.88
N SER A 214 -0.74 4.01 3.59
CA SER A 214 -0.33 4.58 2.30
C SER A 214 1.17 4.40 2.04
N PHE A 215 2.01 4.62 3.06
CA PHE A 215 3.46 4.38 2.95
C PHE A 215 3.80 2.89 2.82
N ILE A 216 3.07 2.02 3.53
CA ILE A 216 3.26 0.57 3.40
C ILE A 216 2.89 0.11 2.00
N PHE A 217 1.80 0.61 1.42
CA PHE A 217 1.44 0.27 0.04
C PHE A 217 2.59 0.60 -0.92
N ALA A 218 3.17 1.80 -0.83
CA ALA A 218 4.32 2.19 -1.66
C ALA A 218 5.52 1.25 -1.47
N THR A 219 5.83 0.91 -0.21
CA THR A 219 6.93 -0.01 0.12
C THR A 219 6.67 -1.43 -0.39
N VAL A 220 5.43 -1.89 -0.34
CA VAL A 220 5.02 -3.23 -0.82
C VAL A 220 5.18 -3.32 -2.34
N VAL A 221 4.80 -2.30 -3.10
CA VAL A 221 4.99 -2.25 -4.55
C VAL A 221 6.47 -2.39 -4.91
N ILE A 222 7.35 -1.67 -4.20
CA ILE A 222 8.81 -1.80 -4.41
C ILE A 222 9.30 -3.20 -4.02
N SER A 223 8.81 -3.74 -2.91
CA SER A 223 9.24 -5.04 -2.40
C SER A 223 8.82 -6.18 -3.32
N GLU A 224 7.58 -6.14 -3.84
CA GLU A 224 7.10 -7.11 -4.85
C GLU A 224 7.96 -7.05 -6.10
N ALA A 225 8.18 -5.84 -6.64
CA ALA A 225 8.99 -5.66 -7.84
C ALA A 225 10.45 -6.14 -7.61
N SER A 226 11.00 -5.91 -6.42
CA SER A 226 12.35 -6.38 -6.05
C SER A 226 12.42 -7.90 -5.96
N LEU A 227 11.44 -8.57 -5.33
CA LEU A 227 11.36 -10.02 -5.25
C LEU A 227 11.24 -10.65 -6.65
N SER A 228 10.37 -10.10 -7.49
CA SER A 228 10.17 -10.56 -8.86
C SER A 228 11.40 -10.29 -9.74
N PHE A 229 12.07 -9.15 -9.58
CA PHE A 229 13.35 -8.84 -10.22
C PHE A 229 14.46 -9.85 -9.86
N LEU A 230 14.46 -10.34 -8.62
CA LEU A 230 15.39 -11.38 -8.15
C LEU A 230 14.95 -12.81 -8.53
N ALA A 231 13.85 -12.96 -9.29
CA ALA A 231 13.27 -14.24 -9.72
C ALA A 231 12.79 -15.14 -8.56
N VAL A 232 12.58 -14.57 -7.37
CA VAL A 232 12.00 -15.29 -6.21
C VAL A 232 10.55 -14.87 -5.95
N GLY A 233 10.03 -13.88 -6.66
CA GLY A 233 8.67 -13.33 -6.50
C GLY A 233 7.61 -14.11 -7.27
N ILE A 234 6.91 -13.40 -8.15
CA ILE A 234 5.89 -13.95 -9.03
C ILE A 234 6.56 -14.76 -10.16
N PRO A 235 6.16 -16.01 -10.40
CA PRO A 235 6.82 -16.84 -11.41
C PRO A 235 6.49 -16.37 -12.84
N MET A 236 7.48 -16.45 -13.73
CA MET A 236 7.23 -16.29 -15.17
C MET A 236 6.34 -17.45 -15.68
N PRO A 237 5.48 -17.25 -16.71
CA PRO A 237 5.45 -16.10 -17.61
C PRO A 237 4.55 -14.94 -17.17
N GLU A 238 3.97 -14.98 -15.96
CA GLU A 238 3.06 -13.93 -15.49
C GLU A 238 3.75 -12.57 -15.50
N PRO A 239 3.13 -11.54 -16.13
CA PRO A 239 3.73 -10.22 -16.19
C PRO A 239 3.60 -9.51 -14.83
N SER A 240 4.74 -9.20 -14.19
CA SER A 240 4.82 -8.18 -13.14
C SER A 240 5.87 -7.16 -13.55
N TRP A 241 5.82 -5.96 -12.99
CA TRP A 241 6.81 -4.94 -13.32
C TRP A 241 8.25 -5.43 -13.01
N GLY A 242 8.41 -6.15 -11.90
CA GLY A 242 9.71 -6.73 -11.52
C GLY A 242 10.20 -7.80 -12.50
N ASN A 243 9.32 -8.68 -13.00
CA ASN A 243 9.66 -9.70 -13.98
C ASN A 243 10.07 -9.08 -15.31
N ILE A 244 9.36 -8.05 -15.78
CA ILE A 244 9.71 -7.35 -17.02
C ILE A 244 11.11 -6.72 -16.90
N ILE A 245 11.42 -6.08 -15.78
CA ILE A 245 12.76 -5.52 -15.53
C ILE A 245 13.81 -6.64 -15.45
N ASN A 246 13.49 -7.77 -14.83
CA ASN A 246 14.41 -8.91 -14.76
C ASN A 246 14.75 -9.48 -16.16
N GLU A 247 13.75 -9.61 -17.03
CA GLU A 247 13.98 -10.03 -18.42
C GLU A 247 14.81 -8.97 -19.19
N GLY A 248 14.55 -7.68 -18.98
CA GLY A 248 15.21 -6.57 -19.64
C GLY A 248 16.68 -6.38 -19.24
N LYS A 249 17.11 -6.82 -18.04
CA LYS A 249 18.49 -6.59 -17.57
C LYS A 249 19.56 -7.19 -18.47
N THR A 250 19.28 -8.30 -19.14
CA THR A 250 20.22 -9.00 -20.02
C THR A 250 20.39 -8.32 -21.38
N VAL A 251 19.42 -7.49 -21.77
CA VAL A 251 19.33 -6.85 -23.09
C VAL A 251 19.26 -5.32 -22.99
N ILE A 252 19.70 -4.74 -21.89
CA ILE A 252 19.55 -3.31 -21.57
C ILE A 252 20.12 -2.39 -22.66
N PHE A 253 21.26 -2.74 -23.25
CA PHE A 253 21.92 -1.94 -24.29
C PHE A 253 21.18 -1.99 -25.64
N GLN A 254 20.35 -3.02 -25.85
CA GLN A 254 19.57 -3.20 -27.09
C GLN A 254 18.12 -2.71 -26.91
N SER A 255 17.56 -2.84 -25.68
CA SER A 255 16.15 -2.66 -25.39
C SER A 255 15.92 -1.97 -24.06
N TRP A 256 16.43 -0.74 -23.92
CA TRP A 256 16.32 0.09 -22.72
C TRP A 256 14.86 0.29 -22.23
N TRP A 257 13.90 0.24 -23.16
CA TRP A 257 12.47 0.42 -22.86
C TRP A 257 11.93 -0.66 -21.93
N MET A 258 12.50 -1.88 -21.96
CA MET A 258 12.09 -2.97 -21.05
C MET A 258 12.41 -2.67 -19.57
N ILE A 259 13.27 -1.70 -19.28
CA ILE A 259 13.58 -1.28 -17.91
C ILE A 259 12.92 0.06 -17.60
N VAL A 260 13.04 1.03 -18.50
CA VAL A 260 12.57 2.40 -18.27
C VAL A 260 11.04 2.45 -18.18
N CYS A 261 10.31 1.75 -19.07
CA CYS A 261 8.86 1.80 -19.06
C CYS A 261 8.25 1.23 -17.75
N PRO A 262 8.53 -0.02 -17.33
CA PRO A 262 7.99 -0.53 -16.08
C PRO A 262 8.56 0.23 -14.86
N GLY A 263 9.81 0.67 -14.90
CA GLY A 263 10.41 1.53 -13.87
C GLY A 263 9.67 2.85 -13.68
N ALA A 264 9.21 3.48 -14.75
CA ALA A 264 8.39 4.68 -14.69
C ALA A 264 7.02 4.42 -14.02
N PHE A 265 6.38 3.28 -14.27
CA PHE A 265 5.13 2.88 -13.62
C PHE A 265 5.32 2.63 -12.12
N ILE A 266 6.43 1.96 -11.73
CA ILE A 266 6.79 1.80 -10.31
C ILE A 266 7.00 3.16 -9.66
N ALA A 267 7.84 4.03 -10.26
CA ALA A 267 8.15 5.35 -9.74
C ALA A 267 6.90 6.23 -9.59
N ALA A 268 6.04 6.27 -10.61
CA ALA A 268 4.78 7.01 -10.57
C ALA A 268 3.87 6.51 -9.44
N SER A 269 3.72 5.18 -9.29
CA SER A 269 2.89 4.58 -8.24
C SER A 269 3.42 4.92 -6.85
N VAL A 270 4.72 4.79 -6.63
CA VAL A 270 5.37 5.06 -5.34
C VAL A 270 5.30 6.54 -4.98
N LEU A 271 5.59 7.43 -5.93
CA LEU A 271 5.47 8.87 -5.72
C LEU A 271 4.03 9.27 -5.42
N GLY A 272 3.05 8.76 -6.18
CA GLY A 272 1.65 9.02 -5.95
C GLY A 272 1.17 8.58 -4.56
N LEU A 273 1.55 7.38 -4.13
CA LEU A 273 1.21 6.83 -2.81
C LEU A 273 1.87 7.61 -1.67
N ASN A 274 3.14 8.00 -1.82
CA ASN A 274 3.83 8.83 -0.82
C ASN A 274 3.20 10.23 -0.72
N MET A 275 2.90 10.88 -1.86
CA MET A 275 2.18 12.15 -1.87
C MET A 275 0.80 12.05 -1.22
N LEU A 276 0.07 10.95 -1.44
CA LEU A 276 -1.19 10.70 -0.78
C LEU A 276 -1.01 10.57 0.74
N GLY A 277 -0.02 9.79 1.19
CA GLY A 277 0.30 9.58 2.59
C GLY A 277 0.68 10.89 3.30
N GLU A 278 1.58 11.68 2.72
CA GLU A 278 1.97 13.00 3.24
C GLU A 278 0.78 13.96 3.29
N GLY A 279 0.02 14.05 2.23
CA GLY A 279 -1.14 14.92 2.17
C GLY A 279 -2.25 14.53 3.17
N LEU A 280 -2.46 13.24 3.40
CA LEU A 280 -3.34 12.74 4.47
C LEU A 280 -2.80 13.10 5.86
N ARG A 281 -1.49 12.99 6.08
CA ARG A 281 -0.84 13.39 7.32
C ARG A 281 -1.06 14.87 7.62
N ASP A 282 -0.77 15.74 6.64
CA ASP A 282 -0.99 17.19 6.78
C ASP A 282 -2.46 17.55 7.04
N PHE A 283 -3.38 16.82 6.40
CA PHE A 283 -4.82 17.02 6.62
C PHE A 283 -5.26 16.62 8.03
N LEU A 284 -4.64 15.61 8.63
CA LEU A 284 -4.97 15.09 9.95
C LEU A 284 -4.22 15.79 11.08
N ASP A 285 -3.16 16.55 10.78
CA ASP A 285 -2.38 17.29 11.77
C ASP A 285 -3.17 18.52 12.25
N PRO A 286 -3.49 18.61 13.57
CA PRO A 286 -4.20 19.75 14.14
C PRO A 286 -3.37 21.02 14.20
N LEU A 287 -2.02 20.96 14.12
CA LEU A 287 -1.10 22.11 14.21
C LEU A 287 -0.98 22.90 12.90
N THR A 288 -1.46 22.38 11.79
CA THR A 288 -1.47 23.07 10.48
C THR A 288 -2.75 23.85 10.22
N ASN A 289 -3.53 24.15 11.28
CA ASN A 289 -4.78 24.92 11.23
C ASN A 289 -4.59 26.34 11.69
#